data_a28db287f7a888178e72fd7570d660ab
#
_entry.id   a28db287f7a888178e72fd7570d660ab
#
_cell.length_a   1.000
_cell.length_b   1.000
_cell.length_c   1.000
_cell.angle_alpha   90.00
_cell.angle_beta   90.00
_cell.angle_gamma   90.00
#
_symmetry.space_group_name_H-M   'P 1'
#
loop_
_entity.id
_entity.type
_entity.pdbx_description
1 polymer ?
#
loop_
_entity_poly.entity_id
_entity_poly.type
_entity_poly.pdbx_seq_one_letter_code
_entity_poly.pdbx_strand_id
1 'polypeptide(L)'
;MTSQKQLDPLPHDFTDLLALSAEFGQNALHIQGAGGNVSIKHGDTMWIKASGTMLADALTQDVFVPVDLARMKVSVADNKPDADTPAAFLIPGASDLRPSIETSLHAVFSQRVVLHTH
;
A
#
# COMPACT_ATOMS: atom_id res chain seq x y z
N MET A 1 18.38 -4.54 21.84
CA MET A 1 17.54 -5.36 20.97
C MET A 1 16.60 -4.46 20.17
N THR A 2 16.59 -4.60 18.89
CA THR A 2 15.71 -3.77 18.06
C THR A 2 14.27 -4.29 18.11
N SER A 3 13.33 -3.38 18.04
CA SER A 3 11.91 -3.70 17.97
C SER A 3 11.35 -3.51 16.56
N GLN A 4 12.22 -3.52 15.55
CA GLN A 4 11.79 -3.38 14.18
C GLN A 4 10.96 -4.58 13.76
N LYS A 5 9.85 -4.31 13.11
CA LYS A 5 9.01 -5.35 12.53
C LYS A 5 9.75 -6.03 11.39
N GLN A 6 9.69 -7.35 11.35
CA GLN A 6 10.18 -8.11 10.21
C GLN A 6 9.16 -8.06 9.08
N LEU A 7 9.66 -8.02 7.86
CA LEU A 7 8.80 -8.04 6.68
C LEU A 7 8.14 -9.41 6.53
N ASP A 8 6.81 -9.41 6.45
CA ASP A 8 6.06 -10.62 6.15
C ASP A 8 6.36 -11.08 4.72
N PRO A 9 6.26 -12.39 4.43
CA PRO A 9 6.41 -12.86 3.07
C PRO A 9 5.39 -12.20 2.14
N LEU A 10 5.75 -12.05 0.87
CA LEU A 10 4.79 -11.58 -0.13
C LEU A 10 3.60 -12.54 -0.18
N PRO A 11 2.38 -12.01 -0.31
CA PRO A 11 1.22 -12.87 -0.53
C PRO A 11 1.43 -13.73 -1.78
N HIS A 12 0.94 -14.97 -1.75
CA HIS A 12 1.08 -15.87 -2.89
C HIS A 12 0.36 -15.37 -4.14
N ASP A 13 -0.64 -14.51 -3.97
CA ASP A 13 -1.40 -13.89 -5.07
C ASP A 13 -0.90 -12.47 -5.40
N PHE A 14 0.29 -12.08 -4.92
CA PHE A 14 0.84 -10.75 -5.18
C PHE A 14 1.07 -10.52 -6.67
N THR A 15 1.50 -11.55 -7.40
CA THR A 15 1.69 -11.45 -8.85
C THR A 15 0.37 -11.14 -9.57
N ASP A 16 -0.73 -11.74 -9.12
CA ASP A 16 -2.06 -11.44 -9.66
C ASP A 16 -2.46 -10.00 -9.38
N LEU A 17 -2.10 -9.50 -8.20
CA LEU A 17 -2.35 -8.10 -7.85
C LEU A 17 -1.60 -7.15 -8.79
N LEU A 18 -0.34 -7.46 -9.11
CA LEU A 18 0.45 -6.64 -10.03
C LEU A 18 -0.19 -6.60 -11.42
N ALA A 19 -0.64 -7.75 -11.92
CA ALA A 19 -1.30 -7.83 -13.22
C ALA A 19 -2.62 -7.05 -13.24
N LEU A 20 -3.43 -7.20 -12.20
CA LEU A 20 -4.67 -6.46 -12.05
C LEU A 20 -4.42 -4.94 -11.99
N SER A 21 -3.42 -4.54 -11.23
CA SER A 21 -3.07 -3.12 -11.07
C SER A 21 -2.63 -2.51 -12.38
N ALA A 22 -1.81 -3.23 -13.15
CA ALA A 22 -1.37 -2.75 -14.46
C ALA A 22 -2.55 -2.60 -15.43
N GLU A 23 -3.46 -3.55 -15.43
CA GLU A 23 -4.64 -3.50 -16.29
C GLU A 23 -5.54 -2.32 -15.92
N PHE A 24 -5.82 -2.11 -14.63
CA PHE A 24 -6.59 -0.97 -14.17
C PHE A 24 -5.89 0.35 -14.49
N GLY A 25 -4.58 0.41 -14.29
CA GLY A 25 -3.81 1.63 -14.54
C GLY A 25 -3.78 2.05 -16.00
N GLN A 26 -3.97 1.11 -16.91
CA GLN A 26 -4.01 1.39 -18.34
C GLN A 26 -5.38 1.87 -18.82
N ASN A 27 -6.40 1.76 -17.98
CA ASN A 27 -7.76 2.15 -18.34
C ASN A 27 -8.05 3.57 -17.89
N ALA A 28 -8.03 4.52 -18.85
CA ALA A 28 -8.21 5.94 -18.56
C ALA A 28 -9.62 6.28 -18.00
N LEU A 29 -10.59 5.38 -18.14
CA LEU A 29 -11.92 5.56 -17.56
C LEU A 29 -11.92 5.35 -16.05
N HIS A 30 -10.94 4.61 -15.52
CA HIS A 30 -10.83 4.31 -14.09
C HIS A 30 -9.70 5.04 -13.41
N ILE A 31 -8.59 5.29 -14.11
CA ILE A 31 -7.37 5.83 -13.53
C ILE A 31 -6.86 6.97 -14.40
N GLN A 32 -6.52 8.09 -13.76
CA GLN A 32 -5.93 9.24 -14.43
C GLN A 32 -4.52 9.48 -13.90
N GLY A 33 -3.51 9.32 -14.76
CA GLY A 33 -2.11 9.55 -14.43
C GLY A 33 -1.66 8.71 -13.25
N ALA A 34 -1.10 9.35 -12.21
CA ALA A 34 -0.66 8.70 -10.99
C ALA A 34 -1.81 8.51 -9.98
N GLY A 35 -3.04 8.83 -10.36
CA GLY A 35 -4.21 8.62 -9.51
C GLY A 35 -4.55 7.15 -9.36
N GLY A 36 -5.53 6.89 -8.49
CA GLY A 36 -5.93 5.53 -8.16
C GLY A 36 -4.98 4.87 -7.17
N ASN A 37 -5.48 3.86 -6.49
CA ASN A 37 -4.71 3.17 -5.46
C ASN A 37 -5.16 1.74 -5.30
N VAL A 38 -4.21 0.87 -4.98
CA VAL A 38 -4.47 -0.54 -4.71
C VAL A 38 -3.64 -0.95 -3.51
N SER A 39 -4.22 -1.78 -2.65
CA SER A 39 -3.48 -2.36 -1.53
C SER A 39 -3.88 -3.81 -1.33
N ILE A 40 -2.96 -4.57 -0.72
CA ILE A 40 -3.23 -5.95 -0.30
C ILE A 40 -2.65 -6.16 1.10
N LYS A 41 -3.41 -6.84 1.94
CA LYS A 41 -3.02 -7.14 3.31
C LYS A 41 -2.62 -8.60 3.44
N HIS A 42 -1.52 -8.84 4.15
CA HIS A 42 -1.05 -10.18 4.45
C HIS A 42 -0.39 -10.17 5.83
N GLY A 43 -0.98 -10.88 6.78
CA GLY A 43 -0.54 -10.79 8.16
C GLY A 43 -0.68 -9.38 8.70
N ASP A 44 0.36 -8.85 9.31
CA ASP A 44 0.40 -7.49 9.85
C ASP A 44 1.03 -6.49 8.89
N THR A 45 1.18 -6.86 7.63
CA THR A 45 1.75 -6.01 6.59
C THR A 45 0.69 -5.66 5.56
N MET A 46 0.66 -4.39 5.15
CA MET A 46 -0.14 -3.95 4.01
C MET A 46 0.80 -3.44 2.93
N TRP A 47 0.70 -4.01 1.74
CA TRP A 47 1.40 -3.51 0.57
C TRP A 47 0.47 -2.53 -0.14
N ILE A 48 0.92 -1.29 -0.30
CA ILE A 48 0.11 -0.23 -0.90
C ILE A 48 0.91 0.50 -1.95
N LYS A 49 0.21 1.00 -2.96
CA LYS A 49 0.84 1.78 -4.02
C LYS A 49 1.59 2.97 -3.44
N ALA A 50 2.80 3.18 -3.93
CA ALA A 50 3.62 4.31 -3.55
C ALA A 50 3.11 5.60 -4.17
N SER A 51 3.27 6.70 -3.44
CA SER A 51 2.93 8.04 -3.93
C SER A 51 3.74 8.36 -5.18
N GLY A 52 3.10 8.91 -6.18
CA GLY A 52 3.75 9.35 -7.41
C GLY A 52 4.05 8.25 -8.42
N THR A 53 3.77 6.99 -8.09
CA THR A 53 3.93 5.89 -9.05
C THR A 53 2.64 5.65 -9.82
N MET A 54 2.73 4.99 -10.97
CA MET A 54 1.59 4.70 -11.81
C MET A 54 1.25 3.22 -11.75
N LEU A 55 -0.04 2.91 -11.52
CA LEU A 55 -0.51 1.51 -11.52
C LEU A 55 -0.20 0.80 -12.84
N ALA A 56 -0.22 1.52 -13.96
CA ALA A 56 0.08 0.94 -15.25
C ALA A 56 1.48 0.32 -15.31
N ASP A 57 2.39 0.76 -14.45
CA ASP A 57 3.78 0.30 -14.43
C ASP A 57 4.01 -0.87 -13.46
N ALA A 58 2.94 -1.42 -12.86
CA ALA A 58 3.06 -2.42 -11.79
C ALA A 58 3.81 -3.69 -12.20
N LEU A 59 3.79 -4.05 -13.48
CA LEU A 59 4.48 -5.24 -13.97
C LEU A 59 5.97 -5.02 -14.27
N THR A 60 6.40 -3.76 -14.41
CA THR A 60 7.75 -3.43 -14.85
C THR A 60 8.56 -2.65 -13.84
N GLN A 61 7.91 -2.08 -12.83
CA GLN A 61 8.55 -1.26 -11.80
C GLN A 61 8.00 -1.62 -10.43
N ASP A 62 8.77 -1.32 -9.39
CA ASP A 62 8.28 -1.44 -8.02
C ASP A 62 7.35 -0.27 -7.72
N VAL A 63 6.06 -0.54 -7.61
CA VAL A 63 5.07 0.49 -7.31
C VAL A 63 4.41 0.28 -5.95
N PHE A 64 4.68 -0.81 -5.24
CA PHE A 64 4.10 -1.11 -3.94
C PHE A 64 5.14 -1.03 -2.83
N VAL A 65 4.72 -0.53 -1.67
CA VAL A 65 5.56 -0.46 -0.48
C VAL A 65 4.85 -1.12 0.70
N PRO A 66 5.61 -1.78 1.60
CA PRO A 66 5.02 -2.41 2.76
C PRO A 66 4.94 -1.45 3.94
N VAL A 67 3.78 -1.42 4.60
CA VAL A 67 3.58 -0.65 5.83
C VAL A 67 3.15 -1.57 6.96
N ASP A 68 3.44 -1.17 8.19
CA ASP A 68 3.05 -1.88 9.40
C ASP A 68 1.57 -1.68 9.66
N LEU A 69 0.75 -2.62 9.20
CA LEU A 69 -0.70 -2.53 9.27
C LEU A 69 -1.21 -2.48 10.70
N ALA A 70 -0.63 -3.29 11.59
CA ALA A 70 -1.07 -3.34 12.98
C ALA A 70 -0.89 -1.99 13.67
N ARG A 71 0.27 -1.36 13.50
CA ARG A 71 0.54 -0.04 14.07
C ARG A 71 -0.35 1.03 13.45
N MET A 72 -0.58 0.97 12.14
CA MET A 72 -1.45 1.93 11.46
C MET A 72 -2.87 1.86 12.01
N LYS A 73 -3.42 0.65 12.19
CA LYS A 73 -4.77 0.47 12.74
C LYS A 73 -4.88 1.06 14.14
N VAL A 74 -3.89 0.82 14.99
CA VAL A 74 -3.88 1.37 16.36
C VAL A 74 -3.85 2.90 16.31
N SER A 75 -3.00 3.46 15.47
CA SER A 75 -2.86 4.91 15.35
C SER A 75 -4.16 5.57 14.87
N VAL A 76 -4.83 4.97 13.90
CA VAL A 76 -6.12 5.48 13.41
C VAL A 76 -7.19 5.37 14.49
N ALA A 77 -7.27 4.22 15.16
CA ALA A 77 -8.27 4.00 16.22
C ALA A 77 -8.10 4.96 17.39
N ASP A 78 -6.85 5.29 17.73
CA ASP A 78 -6.52 6.20 18.83
C ASP A 78 -6.48 7.66 18.38
N ASN A 79 -6.80 7.94 17.12
CA ASN A 79 -6.81 9.28 16.53
C ASN A 79 -5.48 10.02 16.73
N LYS A 80 -4.37 9.30 16.55
CA LYS A 80 -3.02 9.88 16.70
C LYS A 80 -2.65 10.68 15.45
N PRO A 81 -1.86 11.79 15.62
CA PRO A 81 -1.46 12.61 14.47
C PRO A 81 -0.63 11.86 13.41
N ASP A 82 0.13 10.84 13.81
CA ASP A 82 0.98 10.10 12.86
C ASP A 82 0.16 9.25 11.87
N ALA A 83 -1.13 9.02 12.14
CA ALA A 83 -2.01 8.37 11.17
C ALA A 83 -2.08 9.15 9.85
N ASP A 84 -1.81 10.45 9.87
CA ASP A 84 -1.78 11.29 8.68
C ASP A 84 -0.40 11.34 8.03
N THR A 85 0.56 10.60 8.55
CA THR A 85 1.93 10.53 8.04
C THR A 85 2.26 9.08 7.67
N PRO A 86 1.80 8.58 6.51
CA PRO A 86 1.96 7.16 6.16
C PRO A 86 3.41 6.69 6.16
N ALA A 87 4.36 7.56 5.85
CA ALA A 87 5.78 7.18 5.84
C ALA A 87 6.29 6.73 7.20
N ALA A 88 5.64 7.15 8.30
CA ALA A 88 6.00 6.72 9.65
C ALA A 88 5.77 5.23 9.89
N PHE A 89 4.96 4.60 9.04
CA PHE A 89 4.59 3.19 9.16
C PHE A 89 5.29 2.30 8.14
N LEU A 90 6.12 2.88 7.26
CA LEU A 90 6.89 2.11 6.29
C LEU A 90 7.83 1.15 7.02
N ILE A 91 7.85 -0.11 6.57
CA ILE A 91 8.74 -1.11 7.15
C ILE A 91 10.17 -0.77 6.74
N PRO A 92 11.10 -0.56 7.69
CA PRO A 92 12.45 -0.10 7.39
C PRO A 92 13.22 -1.04 6.46
N GLY A 93 13.96 -0.46 5.53
CA GLY A 93 14.84 -1.19 4.62
C GLY A 93 14.15 -1.85 3.44
N ALA A 94 12.81 -1.77 3.37
CA ALA A 94 12.06 -2.46 2.32
C ALA A 94 11.98 -1.66 1.02
N SER A 95 11.98 -0.32 1.09
CA SER A 95 11.84 0.53 -0.07
C SER A 95 12.23 1.97 0.24
N ASP A 96 12.70 2.69 -0.78
CA ASP A 96 12.92 4.14 -0.70
C ASP A 96 11.70 4.94 -1.15
N LEU A 97 10.67 4.25 -1.64
CA LEU A 97 9.44 4.88 -2.08
C LEU A 97 8.57 5.25 -0.88
N ARG A 98 7.68 6.21 -1.06
CA ARG A 98 6.75 6.64 -0.01
C ARG A 98 5.39 6.01 -0.20
N PRO A 99 4.73 5.55 0.88
CA PRO A 99 3.36 5.06 0.77
C PRO A 99 2.41 6.18 0.33
N SER A 100 1.32 5.78 -0.33
CA SER A 100 0.27 6.72 -0.72
C SER A 100 -0.27 7.49 0.47
N ILE A 101 -0.73 8.72 0.22
CA ILE A 101 -1.42 9.52 1.24
C ILE A 101 -2.74 8.87 1.67
N GLU A 102 -3.25 7.91 0.92
CA GLU A 102 -4.49 7.18 1.24
C GLU A 102 -4.24 5.94 2.10
N THR A 103 -3.04 5.74 2.60
CA THR A 103 -2.66 4.53 3.33
C THR A 103 -3.57 4.26 4.53
N SER A 104 -3.89 5.29 5.33
CA SER A 104 -4.77 5.11 6.50
C SER A 104 -6.17 4.68 6.08
N LEU A 105 -6.69 5.21 4.98
CA LEU A 105 -8.00 4.82 4.47
C LEU A 105 -8.01 3.33 4.11
N HIS A 106 -7.01 2.87 3.39
CA HIS A 106 -6.90 1.46 3.02
C HIS A 106 -6.74 0.56 4.25
N ALA A 107 -6.02 1.02 5.27
CA ALA A 107 -5.77 0.25 6.48
C ALA A 107 -7.04 -0.06 7.28
N VAL A 108 -8.02 0.84 7.28
CA VAL A 108 -9.24 0.67 8.08
C VAL A 108 -10.26 -0.27 7.46
N PHE A 109 -10.16 -0.56 6.17
CA PHE A 109 -11.01 -1.57 5.55
C PHE A 109 -10.58 -2.96 6.00
N SER A 110 -11.57 -3.81 6.29
CA SER A 110 -11.29 -5.19 6.71
C SER A 110 -10.94 -6.10 5.53
N GLN A 111 -11.26 -5.68 4.33
CA GLN A 111 -10.99 -6.45 3.13
C GLN A 111 -9.49 -6.59 2.89
N ARG A 112 -9.08 -7.77 2.43
CA ARG A 112 -7.69 -8.06 2.15
C ARG A 112 -7.14 -7.24 0.99
N VAL A 113 -7.95 -7.03 -0.04
CA VAL A 113 -7.60 -6.23 -1.22
C VAL A 113 -8.54 -5.04 -1.29
N VAL A 114 -7.97 -3.84 -1.46
CA VAL A 114 -8.73 -2.60 -1.61
C VAL A 114 -8.27 -1.91 -2.89
N LEU A 115 -9.22 -1.53 -3.72
CA LEU A 115 -8.98 -0.82 -4.96
C LEU A 115 -9.74 0.51 -4.93
N HIS A 116 -9.03 1.60 -5.17
CA HIS A 116 -9.61 2.94 -5.22
C HIS A 116 -9.32 3.55 -6.58
N THR A 117 -10.35 3.79 -7.37
CA THR A 117 -10.23 4.37 -8.71
C THR A 117 -10.45 5.88 -8.66
N HIS A 118 -9.92 6.56 -9.66
CA HIS A 118 -10.12 8.00 -9.84
C HIS A 118 -10.63 8.32 -11.23
#